data_e0033a01ee2f568ecdca57f5ce421aeb
#
_entry.id   e0033a01ee2f568ecdca57f5ce421aeb
#
_cell.length_a   1.000
_cell.length_b   1.000
_cell.length_c   1.000
_cell.angle_alpha   90.00
_cell.angle_beta   90.00
_cell.angle_gamma   90.00
#
_symmetry.space_group_name_H-M   'P 1'
#
loop_
_entity.id
_entity.type
_entity.pdbx_description
1 polymer ?
#
loop_
_entity_poly.entity_id
_entity_poly.type
_entity_poly.pdbx_seq_one_letter_code
_entity_poly.pdbx_strand_id
1 'polypeptide(L)'
;MAEVKKIATRESYGATLKELGAEYPNLVVLDADLAASTKTGVFQKAYPDRHIDCGIAEANMMGIAAGLSLVGKIPFVSSFAMFAAGRAFEQVRNSIGYPHLNVKIGATHAGITVGEDGASHQCNEDIALMRSIPGMVVMCPADDVEARAAVRAAVEHNGPVYMRFGRAAVPVINDKPDYKFEIGKGNIVREGNDVTIVATGICVDSALGAAEKLAADGISAEVVSICTIKPLDDDLIVQSAKKTGKVVTVEEHSVIGGLGAAVCECLSANLPTPVKRLGMQDVFGESGSASDLMKKYGLDAEGVYKSVKEWL
;
A
#
# COMPACT_ATOMS: atom_id res chain seq x y z
N MET A 1 -12.44 -15.55 -23.03
CA MET A 1 -11.87 -15.38 -21.67
C MET A 1 -12.81 -14.48 -20.92
N ALA A 2 -13.21 -14.82 -19.70
CA ALA A 2 -14.01 -13.92 -18.87
C ALA A 2 -13.23 -12.61 -18.65
N GLU A 3 -13.92 -11.48 -18.72
CA GLU A 3 -13.32 -10.17 -18.48
C GLU A 3 -12.84 -10.11 -17.01
N VAL A 4 -11.55 -9.87 -16.81
CA VAL A 4 -10.97 -9.80 -15.46
C VAL A 4 -11.49 -8.54 -14.78
N LYS A 5 -12.22 -8.71 -13.68
CA LYS A 5 -12.75 -7.59 -12.89
C LYS A 5 -11.61 -6.75 -12.34
N LYS A 6 -11.63 -5.45 -12.61
CA LYS A 6 -10.64 -4.49 -12.12
C LYS A 6 -11.31 -3.44 -11.26
N ILE A 7 -10.74 -3.17 -10.08
CA ILE A 7 -11.25 -2.18 -9.11
C ILE A 7 -10.06 -1.38 -8.57
N ALA A 8 -10.20 -0.07 -8.47
CA ALA A 8 -9.20 0.77 -7.80
C ALA A 8 -9.31 0.59 -6.28
N THR A 9 -8.18 0.39 -5.60
CA THR A 9 -8.19 0.13 -4.15
C THR A 9 -8.77 1.30 -3.34
N ARG A 10 -8.69 2.55 -3.84
CA ARG A 10 -9.41 3.69 -3.25
C ARG A 10 -10.94 3.56 -3.30
N GLU A 11 -11.48 2.88 -4.31
CA GLU A 11 -12.94 2.63 -4.38
C GLU A 11 -13.37 1.60 -3.35
N SER A 12 -12.56 0.57 -3.17
CA SER A 12 -12.72 -0.44 -2.12
C SER A 12 -12.69 0.22 -0.73
N TYR A 13 -11.76 1.15 -0.52
CA TYR A 13 -11.65 1.94 0.72
C TYR A 13 -12.94 2.71 1.01
N GLY A 14 -13.40 3.54 0.07
CA GLY A 14 -14.62 4.34 0.27
C GLY A 14 -15.88 3.49 0.50
N ALA A 15 -16.01 2.37 -0.22
CA ALA A 15 -17.12 1.43 -0.05
C ALA A 15 -17.08 0.77 1.34
N THR A 16 -15.92 0.33 1.79
CA THR A 16 -15.74 -0.30 3.11
C THR A 16 -15.98 0.68 4.25
N LEU A 17 -15.55 1.94 4.13
CA LEU A 17 -15.87 2.97 5.12
C LEU A 17 -17.38 3.13 5.32
N LYS A 18 -18.16 3.13 4.23
CA LYS A 18 -19.63 3.18 4.32
C LYS A 18 -20.21 1.98 5.07
N GLU A 19 -19.69 0.77 4.81
CA GLU A 19 -20.13 -0.44 5.53
C GLU A 19 -19.81 -0.33 7.02
N LEU A 20 -18.55 0.01 7.36
CA LEU A 20 -18.10 0.20 8.73
C LEU A 20 -18.83 1.31 9.48
N GLY A 21 -19.33 2.33 8.77
CA GLY A 21 -20.17 3.37 9.34
C GLY A 21 -21.45 2.85 9.98
N ALA A 22 -22.01 1.73 9.50
CA ALA A 22 -23.17 1.09 10.12
C ALA A 22 -22.76 0.26 11.36
N GLU A 23 -21.57 -0.34 11.33
CA GLU A 23 -21.07 -1.25 12.37
C GLU A 23 -20.46 -0.48 13.56
N TYR A 24 -19.82 0.68 13.31
CA TYR A 24 -19.09 1.47 14.29
C TYR A 24 -19.67 2.89 14.41
N PRO A 25 -20.58 3.16 15.37
CA PRO A 25 -21.20 4.49 15.54
C PRO A 25 -20.21 5.61 15.90
N ASN A 26 -19.05 5.27 16.48
CA ASN A 26 -17.98 6.19 16.84
C ASN A 26 -16.95 6.42 15.72
N LEU A 27 -17.08 5.74 14.57
CA LEU A 27 -16.25 5.99 13.39
C LEU A 27 -16.63 7.34 12.77
N VAL A 28 -15.64 8.18 12.53
CA VAL A 28 -15.75 9.46 11.83
C VAL A 28 -14.75 9.53 10.69
N VAL A 29 -15.10 10.21 9.61
CA VAL A 29 -14.24 10.35 8.43
C VAL A 29 -13.91 11.82 8.22
N LEU A 30 -12.64 12.13 8.02
CA LEU A 30 -12.16 13.47 7.72
C LEU A 30 -11.51 13.50 6.33
N ASP A 31 -11.69 14.60 5.64
CA ASP A 31 -11.12 14.83 4.31
C ASP A 31 -10.57 16.26 4.20
N ALA A 32 -9.67 16.47 3.25
CA ALA A 32 -9.07 17.79 2.96
C ALA A 32 -9.49 18.28 1.57
N ASP A 33 -10.80 18.48 1.37
CA ASP A 33 -11.43 18.93 0.10
C ASP A 33 -11.19 17.98 -1.10
N LEU A 34 -11.01 16.67 -0.82
CA LEU A 34 -10.74 15.65 -1.83
C LEU A 34 -11.71 14.47 -1.78
N ALA A 35 -12.86 14.59 -1.11
CA ALA A 35 -13.80 13.50 -0.85
C ALA A 35 -14.25 12.72 -2.10
N ALA A 36 -14.39 13.40 -3.25
CA ALA A 36 -14.72 12.76 -4.52
C ALA A 36 -13.57 11.87 -5.04
N SER A 37 -12.32 12.31 -4.86
CA SER A 37 -11.12 11.62 -5.32
C SER A 37 -10.70 10.49 -4.39
N THR A 38 -10.72 10.71 -3.08
CA THR A 38 -10.38 9.72 -2.04
C THR A 38 -11.48 8.67 -1.85
N LYS A 39 -12.69 8.93 -2.41
CA LYS A 39 -13.91 8.11 -2.26
C LYS A 39 -14.54 8.18 -0.87
N THR A 40 -14.09 9.03 0.02
CA THR A 40 -14.75 9.32 1.31
C THR A 40 -16.13 9.95 1.13
N GLY A 41 -16.41 10.58 -0.02
CA GLY A 41 -17.72 11.07 -0.41
C GLY A 41 -18.83 9.99 -0.43
N VAL A 42 -18.45 8.70 -0.51
CA VAL A 42 -19.39 7.57 -0.37
C VAL A 42 -19.89 7.46 1.08
N PHE A 43 -18.97 7.64 2.05
CA PHE A 43 -19.30 7.72 3.47
C PHE A 43 -20.08 8.99 3.80
N GLN A 44 -19.65 10.15 3.29
CA GLN A 44 -20.32 11.44 3.48
C GLN A 44 -21.80 11.40 3.11
N LYS A 45 -22.14 10.79 1.97
CA LYS A 45 -23.54 10.64 1.52
C LYS A 45 -24.39 9.79 2.47
N ALA A 46 -23.79 8.78 3.11
CA ALA A 46 -24.49 7.87 4.01
C ALA A 46 -24.56 8.42 5.45
N TYR A 47 -23.54 9.13 5.90
CA TYR A 47 -23.37 9.59 7.28
C TYR A 47 -22.86 11.04 7.30
N PRO A 48 -23.63 12.04 6.83
CA PRO A 48 -23.16 13.43 6.72
C PRO A 48 -22.71 14.04 8.04
N ASP A 49 -23.35 13.69 9.15
CA ASP A 49 -23.02 14.21 10.49
C ASP A 49 -21.72 13.62 11.08
N ARG A 50 -21.13 12.64 10.41
CA ARG A 50 -19.88 11.97 10.80
C ARG A 50 -18.76 12.14 9.78
N HIS A 51 -18.98 12.98 8.77
CA HIS A 51 -17.98 13.38 7.81
C HIS A 51 -17.60 14.84 8.02
N ILE A 52 -16.30 15.13 8.11
CA ILE A 52 -15.76 16.46 8.38
C ILE A 52 -14.83 16.81 7.23
N ASP A 53 -15.20 17.82 6.44
CA ASP A 53 -14.27 18.43 5.49
C ASP A 53 -13.49 19.52 6.20
N CYS A 54 -12.17 19.37 6.25
CA CYS A 54 -11.26 20.32 6.90
C CYS A 54 -10.74 21.41 5.94
N GLY A 55 -11.20 21.42 4.67
CA GLY A 55 -10.61 22.22 3.62
C GLY A 55 -9.20 21.73 3.24
N ILE A 56 -8.50 22.50 2.41
CA ILE A 56 -7.12 22.16 1.98
C ILE A 56 -6.13 22.46 3.12
N ALA A 57 -6.22 21.68 4.20
CA ALA A 57 -5.48 21.90 5.44
C ALA A 57 -5.10 20.57 6.12
N GLU A 58 -4.29 19.75 5.48
CA GLU A 58 -3.98 18.38 5.89
C GLU A 58 -3.32 18.32 7.28
N ALA A 59 -2.44 19.25 7.61
CA ALA A 59 -1.82 19.34 8.94
C ALA A 59 -2.88 19.59 10.04
N ASN A 60 -3.83 20.49 9.78
CA ASN A 60 -4.96 20.76 10.69
C ASN A 60 -5.88 19.53 10.80
N MET A 61 -6.19 18.87 9.69
CA MET A 61 -6.97 17.62 9.67
C MET A 61 -6.35 16.54 10.56
N MET A 62 -5.03 16.35 10.52
CA MET A 62 -4.34 15.40 11.40
C MET A 62 -4.45 15.79 12.89
N GLY A 63 -4.35 17.10 13.21
CA GLY A 63 -4.57 17.61 14.56
C GLY A 63 -6.00 17.40 15.07
N ILE A 64 -7.01 17.67 14.24
CA ILE A 64 -8.43 17.42 14.55
C ILE A 64 -8.66 15.92 14.82
N ALA A 65 -8.11 15.04 13.96
CA ALA A 65 -8.22 13.60 14.13
C ALA A 65 -7.57 13.11 15.43
N ALA A 66 -6.40 13.65 15.78
CA ALA A 66 -5.75 13.35 17.06
C ALA A 66 -6.67 13.69 18.24
N GLY A 67 -7.26 14.90 18.24
CA GLY A 67 -8.22 15.33 19.27
C GLY A 67 -9.47 14.46 19.35
N LEU A 68 -10.05 14.08 18.19
CA LEU A 68 -11.21 13.20 18.12
C LEU A 68 -10.90 11.80 18.68
N SER A 69 -9.70 11.27 18.42
CA SER A 69 -9.26 9.98 18.98
C SER A 69 -9.22 10.00 20.51
N LEU A 70 -8.79 11.11 21.12
CA LEU A 70 -8.73 11.25 22.58
C LEU A 70 -10.11 11.23 23.27
N VAL A 71 -11.18 11.56 22.53
CA VAL A 71 -12.57 11.51 23.05
C VAL A 71 -13.31 10.24 22.60
N GLY A 72 -12.58 9.18 22.20
CA GLY A 72 -13.14 7.85 21.91
C GLY A 72 -13.74 7.69 20.53
N LYS A 73 -13.47 8.61 19.60
CA LYS A 73 -13.79 8.41 18.17
C LYS A 73 -12.72 7.57 17.49
N ILE A 74 -13.09 6.94 16.38
CA ILE A 74 -12.17 6.26 15.48
C ILE A 74 -12.09 7.08 14.18
N PRO A 75 -11.19 8.06 14.10
CA PRO A 75 -11.06 8.91 12.93
C PRO A 75 -10.32 8.19 11.81
N PHE A 76 -10.93 8.20 10.60
CA PHE A 76 -10.29 7.90 9.33
C PHE A 76 -10.03 9.23 8.62
N VAL A 77 -8.77 9.55 8.34
CA VAL A 77 -8.36 10.79 7.67
C VAL A 77 -7.90 10.48 6.25
N SER A 78 -8.32 11.27 5.29
CA SER A 78 -8.07 10.98 3.88
C SER A 78 -7.62 12.22 3.11
N SER A 79 -6.57 12.04 2.34
CA SER A 79 -6.04 12.97 1.34
C SER A 79 -5.19 12.17 0.34
N PHE A 80 -4.56 12.85 -0.62
CA PHE A 80 -3.54 12.18 -1.41
C PHE A 80 -2.31 11.86 -0.57
N ALA A 81 -1.62 10.77 -0.90
CA ALA A 81 -0.48 10.28 -0.13
C ALA A 81 0.61 11.36 0.03
N MET A 82 0.89 12.13 -1.03
CA MET A 82 1.86 13.22 -0.97
C MET A 82 1.51 14.27 0.10
N PHE A 83 0.23 14.55 0.30
CA PHE A 83 -0.21 15.57 1.24
C PHE A 83 -0.40 15.00 2.65
N ALA A 84 -0.93 13.79 2.77
CA ALA A 84 -1.08 13.11 4.05
C ALA A 84 0.27 12.75 4.68
N ALA A 85 1.20 12.17 3.89
CA ALA A 85 2.49 11.73 4.37
C ALA A 85 3.57 12.82 4.30
N GLY A 86 3.58 13.65 3.24
CA GLY A 86 4.60 14.68 3.06
C GLY A 86 4.27 15.97 3.83
N ARG A 87 3.20 16.68 3.42
CA ARG A 87 2.83 17.98 4.01
C ARG A 87 2.51 17.90 5.51
N ALA A 88 1.80 16.85 5.94
CA ALA A 88 1.36 16.69 7.32
C ALA A 88 2.26 15.76 8.17
N PHE A 89 3.48 15.44 7.69
CA PHE A 89 4.35 14.46 8.34
C PHE A 89 4.61 14.73 9.81
N GLU A 90 4.88 16.00 10.17
CA GLU A 90 5.16 16.38 11.54
C GLU A 90 3.95 16.10 12.45
N GLN A 91 2.73 16.44 12.02
CA GLN A 91 1.51 16.18 12.79
C GLN A 91 1.21 14.68 12.89
N VAL A 92 1.43 13.92 11.81
CA VAL A 92 1.32 12.45 11.87
C VAL A 92 2.30 11.88 12.88
N ARG A 93 3.56 12.33 12.87
CA ARG A 93 4.59 11.87 13.80
C ARG A 93 4.31 12.28 15.25
N ASN A 94 4.08 13.57 15.49
CA ASN A 94 4.05 14.12 16.86
C ASN A 94 2.66 14.11 17.48
N SER A 95 1.61 14.36 16.69
CA SER A 95 0.24 14.42 17.23
C SER A 95 -0.46 13.06 17.21
N ILE A 96 -0.06 12.12 16.34
CA ILE A 96 -0.70 10.81 16.21
C ILE A 96 0.25 9.68 16.64
N GLY A 97 1.45 9.59 16.05
CA GLY A 97 2.39 8.50 16.28
C GLY A 97 2.99 8.50 17.69
N TYR A 98 3.52 9.64 18.14
CA TYR A 98 4.18 9.75 19.44
C TYR A 98 3.27 9.40 20.63
N PRO A 99 2.03 9.90 20.72
CA PRO A 99 1.07 9.47 21.74
C PRO A 99 0.34 8.16 21.41
N HIS A 100 0.68 7.50 20.31
CA HIS A 100 0.10 6.23 19.85
C HIS A 100 -1.43 6.26 19.73
N LEU A 101 -1.97 7.31 19.10
CA LEU A 101 -3.42 7.52 18.99
C LEU A 101 -4.07 6.62 17.95
N ASN A 102 -5.32 6.27 18.21
CA ASN A 102 -6.13 5.40 17.35
C ASN A 102 -6.66 6.14 16.10
N VAL A 103 -5.78 6.61 15.23
CA VAL A 103 -6.10 7.32 13.98
C VAL A 103 -5.72 6.46 12.78
N LYS A 104 -6.62 6.39 11.78
CA LYS A 104 -6.45 5.65 10.54
C LYS A 104 -6.24 6.62 9.38
N ILE A 105 -5.09 6.56 8.73
CA ILE A 105 -4.73 7.42 7.61
C ILE A 105 -4.95 6.65 6.32
N GLY A 106 -6.03 6.99 5.58
CA GLY A 106 -6.35 6.44 4.27
C GLY A 106 -5.78 7.32 3.17
N ALA A 107 -4.52 7.11 2.83
CA ALA A 107 -3.80 7.89 1.84
C ALA A 107 -4.02 7.31 0.44
N THR A 108 -4.64 8.08 -0.44
CA THR A 108 -4.92 7.66 -1.83
C THR A 108 -3.95 8.29 -2.82
N HIS A 109 -4.01 7.87 -4.09
CA HIS A 109 -3.16 8.45 -5.14
C HIS A 109 -1.66 8.37 -4.82
N ALA A 110 -1.22 7.22 -4.30
CA ALA A 110 0.20 6.98 -4.01
C ALA A 110 0.93 6.43 -5.25
N GLY A 111 2.23 6.66 -5.32
CA GLY A 111 3.10 6.13 -6.37
C GLY A 111 2.97 6.83 -7.71
N ILE A 112 3.61 6.27 -8.72
CA ILE A 112 3.66 6.85 -10.08
C ILE A 112 2.34 6.66 -10.85
N THR A 113 1.50 5.71 -10.43
CA THR A 113 0.19 5.46 -11.08
C THR A 113 -0.87 6.51 -10.78
N VAL A 114 -0.53 7.57 -10.04
CA VAL A 114 -1.29 8.83 -10.05
C VAL A 114 -1.46 9.34 -11.48
N GLY A 115 -0.41 9.19 -12.29
CA GLY A 115 -0.50 9.42 -13.71
C GLY A 115 -0.25 10.88 -14.10
N GLU A 116 -1.24 11.48 -14.77
CA GLU A 116 -1.14 12.76 -15.45
C GLU A 116 -0.82 13.96 -14.52
N ASP A 117 -1.19 13.86 -13.25
CA ASP A 117 -0.92 14.91 -12.24
C ASP A 117 0.60 15.10 -11.99
N GLY A 118 1.41 14.09 -12.33
CA GLY A 118 2.86 14.19 -12.38
C GLY A 118 3.57 14.19 -11.02
N ALA A 119 4.85 14.53 -11.05
CA ALA A 119 5.78 14.40 -9.92
C ALA A 119 5.35 15.12 -8.63
N SER A 120 4.62 16.25 -8.75
CA SER A 120 4.16 17.00 -7.57
C SER A 120 3.07 16.27 -6.75
N HIS A 121 2.39 15.30 -7.35
CA HIS A 121 1.31 14.52 -6.72
C HIS A 121 1.68 13.06 -6.52
N GLN A 122 2.62 12.53 -7.31
CA GLN A 122 3.16 11.19 -7.17
C GLN A 122 3.97 11.09 -5.88
N CYS A 123 3.49 10.32 -4.90
CA CYS A 123 4.21 10.12 -3.66
C CYS A 123 5.00 8.81 -3.74
N ASN A 124 6.32 8.94 -3.85
CA ASN A 124 7.25 7.82 -3.91
C ASN A 124 8.04 7.64 -2.61
N GLU A 125 7.69 8.37 -1.54
CA GLU A 125 8.42 8.43 -0.28
C GLU A 125 7.55 8.09 0.94
N ASP A 126 6.25 7.93 0.77
CA ASP A 126 5.27 7.76 1.84
C ASP A 126 5.53 6.52 2.71
N ILE A 127 5.85 5.38 2.11
CA ILE A 127 6.18 4.16 2.85
C ILE A 127 7.41 4.40 3.73
N ALA A 128 8.46 5.01 3.19
CA ALA A 128 9.68 5.31 3.93
C ALA A 128 9.41 6.22 5.14
N LEU A 129 8.66 7.30 4.93
CA LEU A 129 8.27 8.25 5.98
C LEU A 129 7.46 7.56 7.09
N MET A 130 6.43 6.81 6.71
CA MET A 130 5.53 6.17 7.67
C MET A 130 6.20 4.99 8.41
N ARG A 131 7.07 4.22 7.73
CA ARG A 131 7.87 3.18 8.38
C ARG A 131 8.78 3.72 9.49
N SER A 132 9.29 4.93 9.35
CA SER A 132 10.17 5.56 10.35
C SER A 132 9.48 5.93 11.67
N ILE A 133 8.13 6.01 11.70
CA ILE A 133 7.38 6.39 12.90
C ILE A 133 7.19 5.16 13.80
N PRO A 134 7.66 5.18 15.07
CA PRO A 134 7.47 4.06 16.01
C PRO A 134 5.99 3.70 16.20
N GLY A 135 5.65 2.41 16.19
CA GLY A 135 4.29 1.91 16.40
C GLY A 135 3.31 2.13 15.24
N MET A 136 3.67 2.84 14.18
CA MET A 136 2.84 2.99 12.99
C MET A 136 2.74 1.67 12.24
N VAL A 137 1.53 1.19 11.98
CA VAL A 137 1.27 0.10 11.02
C VAL A 137 1.22 0.69 9.61
N VAL A 138 1.88 0.05 8.63
CA VAL A 138 1.92 0.53 7.23
C VAL A 138 1.44 -0.58 6.31
N MET A 139 0.35 -0.31 5.57
CA MET A 139 -0.29 -1.26 4.67
C MET A 139 -0.44 -0.71 3.25
N CYS A 140 -0.22 -1.58 2.26
CA CYS A 140 -0.37 -1.27 0.83
C CYS A 140 -1.06 -2.45 0.12
N PRO A 141 -2.40 -2.50 0.09
CA PRO A 141 -3.16 -3.63 -0.45
C PRO A 141 -3.04 -3.74 -1.98
N ALA A 142 -3.00 -4.99 -2.47
CA ALA A 142 -2.82 -5.31 -3.88
C ALA A 142 -4.11 -5.23 -4.70
N ASP A 143 -5.28 -5.48 -4.11
CA ASP A 143 -6.56 -5.54 -4.82
C ASP A 143 -7.77 -5.16 -3.95
N ASP A 144 -9.00 -5.31 -4.52
CA ASP A 144 -10.27 -5.00 -3.83
C ASP A 144 -10.46 -5.83 -2.55
N VAL A 145 -10.20 -7.13 -2.60
CA VAL A 145 -10.42 -8.05 -1.46
C VAL A 145 -9.48 -7.70 -0.32
N GLU A 146 -8.20 -7.55 -0.62
CA GLU A 146 -7.17 -7.19 0.37
C GLU A 146 -7.39 -5.78 0.92
N ALA A 147 -7.80 -4.81 0.07
CA ALA A 147 -8.08 -3.45 0.52
C ALA A 147 -9.25 -3.41 1.51
N ARG A 148 -10.36 -4.12 1.23
CA ARG A 148 -11.49 -4.23 2.16
C ARG A 148 -11.09 -4.87 3.48
N ALA A 149 -10.34 -5.95 3.42
CA ALA A 149 -9.85 -6.66 4.60
C ALA A 149 -8.89 -5.80 5.44
N ALA A 150 -7.97 -5.07 4.79
CA ALA A 150 -7.05 -4.15 5.45
C ALA A 150 -7.78 -3.01 6.18
N VAL A 151 -8.81 -2.42 5.56
CA VAL A 151 -9.63 -1.35 6.18
C VAL A 151 -10.40 -1.88 7.39
N ARG A 152 -10.96 -3.10 7.31
CA ARG A 152 -11.63 -3.77 8.44
C ARG A 152 -10.64 -4.09 9.57
N ALA A 153 -9.47 -4.62 9.26
CA ALA A 153 -8.44 -4.87 10.26
C ALA A 153 -7.93 -3.55 10.91
N ALA A 154 -7.86 -2.47 10.12
CA ALA A 154 -7.47 -1.16 10.64
C ALA A 154 -8.45 -0.62 11.69
N VAL A 155 -9.76 -0.74 11.53
CA VAL A 155 -10.73 -0.25 12.52
C VAL A 155 -10.63 -1.02 13.85
N GLU A 156 -10.29 -2.30 13.80
CA GLU A 156 -10.12 -3.16 14.97
C GLU A 156 -8.77 -2.96 15.69
N HIS A 157 -7.75 -2.54 14.96
CA HIS A 157 -6.43 -2.27 15.52
C HIS A 157 -6.45 -1.00 16.38
N ASN A 158 -6.03 -1.08 17.63
CA ASN A 158 -5.90 0.08 18.50
C ASN A 158 -4.51 0.70 18.36
N GLY A 159 -4.41 1.78 17.62
CA GLY A 159 -3.15 2.48 17.33
C GLY A 159 -3.16 3.13 15.94
N PRO A 160 -2.06 3.82 15.58
CA PRO A 160 -1.97 4.53 14.31
C PRO A 160 -1.75 3.55 13.15
N VAL A 161 -2.51 3.74 12.07
CA VAL A 161 -2.41 2.92 10.85
C VAL A 161 -2.33 3.84 9.64
N TYR A 162 -1.37 3.61 8.78
CA TYR A 162 -1.26 4.21 7.46
C TYR A 162 -1.61 3.18 6.38
N MET A 163 -2.60 3.48 5.56
CA MET A 163 -3.06 2.65 4.45
C MET A 163 -2.84 3.38 3.14
N ARG A 164 -2.15 2.74 2.22
CA ARG A 164 -1.74 3.27 0.92
C ARG A 164 -2.63 2.73 -0.20
N PHE A 165 -3.40 3.57 -0.87
CA PHE A 165 -4.32 3.17 -1.93
C PHE A 165 -3.96 3.78 -3.27
N GLY A 166 -4.08 2.97 -4.34
CA GLY A 166 -3.85 3.40 -5.72
C GLY A 166 -5.07 4.11 -6.35
N ARG A 167 -4.79 4.96 -7.35
CA ARG A 167 -5.79 5.57 -8.24
C ARG A 167 -6.24 4.60 -9.33
N ALA A 168 -5.28 3.86 -9.90
CA ALA A 168 -5.53 2.95 -11.02
C ALA A 168 -6.34 1.72 -10.59
N ALA A 169 -7.21 1.23 -11.48
CA ALA A 169 -7.92 -0.02 -11.26
C ALA A 169 -6.99 -1.22 -11.49
N VAL A 170 -6.99 -2.16 -10.56
CA VAL A 170 -6.16 -3.36 -10.54
C VAL A 170 -7.01 -4.61 -10.62
N PRO A 171 -6.49 -5.73 -11.19
CA PRO A 171 -7.19 -7.01 -11.18
C PRO A 171 -7.44 -7.50 -9.75
N VAL A 172 -8.56 -8.21 -9.55
CA VAL A 172 -8.84 -8.90 -8.29
C VAL A 172 -8.09 -10.23 -8.29
N ILE A 173 -7.14 -10.37 -7.37
CA ILE A 173 -6.20 -11.50 -7.27
C ILE A 173 -6.58 -12.43 -6.11
N ASN A 174 -7.06 -11.83 -5.02
CA ASN A 174 -7.29 -12.52 -3.74
C ASN A 174 -8.74 -13.00 -3.54
N ASP A 175 -9.58 -13.04 -4.59
CA ASP A 175 -10.94 -13.58 -4.52
C ASP A 175 -10.89 -15.13 -4.49
N LYS A 176 -10.42 -15.65 -3.34
CA LYS A 176 -10.26 -17.07 -3.08
C LYS A 176 -10.96 -17.43 -1.76
N PRO A 177 -11.63 -18.59 -1.66
CA PRO A 177 -12.39 -18.97 -0.44
C PRO A 177 -11.52 -19.07 0.82
N ASP A 178 -10.24 -19.35 0.66
CA ASP A 178 -9.26 -19.54 1.74
C ASP A 178 -8.43 -18.30 2.05
N TYR A 179 -8.65 -17.18 1.32
CA TYR A 179 -7.93 -15.95 1.60
C TYR A 179 -8.23 -15.42 3.00
N LYS A 180 -7.17 -15.15 3.75
CA LYS A 180 -7.23 -14.54 5.08
C LYS A 180 -6.27 -13.37 5.13
N PHE A 181 -6.72 -12.29 5.73
CA PHE A 181 -5.91 -11.11 6.01
C PHE A 181 -5.60 -11.02 7.49
N GLU A 182 -4.34 -10.82 7.81
CA GLU A 182 -3.86 -10.54 9.16
C GLU A 182 -2.74 -9.48 9.07
N ILE A 183 -2.80 -8.47 9.95
CA ILE A 183 -1.74 -7.45 10.02
C ILE A 183 -0.41 -8.12 10.37
N GLY A 184 0.62 -7.85 9.56
CA GLY A 184 1.95 -8.45 9.73
C GLY A 184 2.13 -9.80 9.05
N LYS A 185 1.15 -10.26 8.25
CA LYS A 185 1.26 -11.49 7.46
C LYS A 185 1.22 -11.18 5.96
N GLY A 186 2.09 -11.88 5.22
CA GLY A 186 2.12 -11.90 3.77
C GLY A 186 1.47 -13.17 3.21
N ASN A 187 1.27 -13.20 1.89
CA ASN A 187 0.66 -14.33 1.19
C ASN A 187 1.53 -14.78 0.01
N ILE A 188 1.76 -16.09 -0.12
CA ILE A 188 2.28 -16.67 -1.36
C ILE A 188 1.12 -16.74 -2.36
N VAL A 189 1.17 -15.90 -3.39
CA VAL A 189 0.13 -15.86 -4.44
C VAL A 189 0.48 -16.74 -5.63
N ARG A 190 1.74 -17.15 -5.74
CA ARG A 190 2.26 -18.13 -6.69
C ARG A 190 3.45 -18.87 -6.11
N GLU A 191 3.46 -20.19 -6.17
CA GLU A 191 4.60 -21.03 -5.77
C GLU A 191 5.71 -21.00 -6.83
N GLY A 192 6.97 -21.15 -6.37
CA GLY A 192 8.16 -21.24 -7.21
C GLY A 192 9.40 -21.62 -6.41
N ASN A 193 10.51 -21.98 -7.11
CA ASN A 193 11.69 -22.54 -6.46
C ASN A 193 13.02 -21.90 -6.89
N ASP A 194 13.06 -21.06 -7.95
CA ASP A 194 14.31 -20.53 -8.51
C ASP A 194 14.61 -19.10 -8.06
N VAL A 195 13.56 -18.30 -7.83
CA VAL A 195 13.65 -16.92 -7.36
C VAL A 195 12.37 -16.54 -6.63
N THR A 196 12.47 -15.71 -5.60
CA THR A 196 11.30 -15.10 -4.94
C THR A 196 11.12 -13.67 -5.40
N ILE A 197 9.91 -13.31 -5.86
CA ILE A 197 9.50 -11.94 -6.17
C ILE A 197 8.57 -11.47 -5.08
N VAL A 198 9.01 -10.53 -4.25
CA VAL A 198 8.23 -9.92 -3.16
C VAL A 198 7.65 -8.60 -3.68
N ALA A 199 6.34 -8.47 -3.71
CA ALA A 199 5.67 -7.30 -4.25
C ALA A 199 4.61 -6.73 -3.32
N THR A 200 4.25 -5.46 -3.49
CA THR A 200 3.20 -4.77 -2.73
C THR A 200 2.32 -3.91 -3.65
N GLY A 201 1.08 -3.72 -3.26
CA GLY A 201 0.14 -2.89 -4.02
C GLY A 201 -0.04 -3.36 -5.46
N ILE A 202 -0.16 -2.43 -6.39
CA ILE A 202 -0.34 -2.70 -7.83
C ILE A 202 0.78 -3.58 -8.43
N CYS A 203 1.97 -3.55 -7.85
CA CYS A 203 3.12 -4.31 -8.34
C CYS A 203 2.98 -5.84 -8.15
N VAL A 204 2.00 -6.32 -7.37
CA VAL A 204 1.70 -7.75 -7.26
C VAL A 204 1.20 -8.32 -8.59
N ASP A 205 0.34 -7.59 -9.30
CA ASP A 205 -0.11 -7.98 -10.65
C ASP A 205 1.06 -8.04 -11.65
N SER A 206 1.93 -7.04 -11.61
CA SER A 206 3.15 -7.02 -12.44
C SER A 206 4.07 -8.20 -12.14
N ALA A 207 4.24 -8.55 -10.85
CA ALA A 207 5.06 -9.68 -10.43
C ALA A 207 4.47 -11.02 -10.90
N LEU A 208 3.14 -11.20 -10.84
CA LEU A 208 2.46 -12.38 -11.35
C LEU A 208 2.63 -12.53 -12.87
N GLY A 209 2.41 -11.45 -13.63
CA GLY A 209 2.62 -11.46 -15.08
C GLY A 209 4.08 -11.71 -15.46
N ALA A 210 5.05 -11.20 -14.69
CA ALA A 210 6.47 -11.51 -14.89
C ALA A 210 6.78 -12.98 -14.59
N ALA A 211 6.22 -13.54 -13.51
CA ALA A 211 6.40 -14.94 -13.16
C ALA A 211 5.83 -15.91 -14.24
N GLU A 212 4.73 -15.53 -14.92
CA GLU A 212 4.21 -16.29 -16.06
C GLU A 212 5.20 -16.32 -17.23
N LYS A 213 5.82 -15.17 -17.55
CA LYS A 213 6.83 -15.06 -18.61
C LYS A 213 8.11 -15.83 -18.25
N LEU A 214 8.56 -15.76 -17.00
CA LEU A 214 9.70 -16.52 -16.49
C LEU A 214 9.45 -18.04 -16.61
N ALA A 215 8.23 -18.50 -16.32
CA ALA A 215 7.86 -19.91 -16.45
C ALA A 215 7.94 -20.39 -17.90
N ALA A 216 7.62 -19.55 -18.89
CA ALA A 216 7.79 -19.88 -20.29
C ALA A 216 9.27 -20.08 -20.69
N ASP A 217 10.20 -19.48 -19.95
CA ASP A 217 11.65 -19.68 -20.09
C ASP A 217 12.20 -20.79 -19.17
N GLY A 218 11.34 -21.53 -18.46
CA GLY A 218 11.72 -22.62 -17.57
C GLY A 218 12.18 -22.16 -16.17
N ILE A 219 11.94 -20.89 -15.80
CA ILE A 219 12.29 -20.32 -14.50
C ILE A 219 11.05 -20.30 -13.58
N SER A 220 11.13 -21.01 -12.46
CA SER A 220 10.05 -21.15 -11.47
C SER A 220 10.12 -20.04 -10.42
N ALA A 221 9.41 -18.91 -10.65
CA ALA A 221 9.37 -17.79 -9.73
C ALA A 221 8.24 -17.92 -8.71
N GLU A 222 8.58 -17.83 -7.42
CA GLU A 222 7.62 -17.62 -6.33
C GLU A 222 7.21 -16.14 -6.31
N VAL A 223 5.92 -15.86 -6.09
CA VAL A 223 5.43 -14.49 -5.88
C VAL A 223 4.82 -14.38 -4.50
N VAL A 224 5.38 -13.48 -3.69
CA VAL A 224 4.92 -13.15 -2.34
C VAL A 224 4.27 -11.76 -2.36
N SER A 225 3.00 -11.68 -1.98
CA SER A 225 2.27 -10.41 -1.77
C SER A 225 2.44 -9.96 -0.33
N ILE A 226 2.98 -8.75 -0.14
CA ILE A 226 3.13 -8.10 1.15
C ILE A 226 2.22 -6.88 1.21
N CYS A 227 1.06 -7.02 1.85
CA CYS A 227 0.20 -5.89 2.17
C CYS A 227 0.75 -5.11 3.36
N THR A 228 1.10 -5.77 4.45
CA THR A 228 1.66 -5.11 5.64
C THR A 228 3.17 -4.99 5.52
N ILE A 229 3.66 -3.77 5.28
CA ILE A 229 5.10 -3.49 5.16
C ILE A 229 5.73 -3.26 6.55
N LYS A 230 4.91 -2.81 7.50
CA LYS A 230 5.28 -2.68 8.92
C LYS A 230 4.07 -3.01 9.81
N PRO A 231 4.19 -4.04 10.69
CA PRO A 231 5.31 -4.99 10.80
C PRO A 231 5.42 -5.86 9.54
N LEU A 232 6.64 -6.24 9.17
CA LEU A 232 6.88 -7.17 8.06
C LEU A 232 6.70 -8.62 8.53
N ASP A 233 6.28 -9.53 7.65
CA ASP A 233 6.30 -10.96 7.89
C ASP A 233 7.71 -11.52 7.68
N ASP A 234 8.59 -11.30 8.66
CA ASP A 234 9.99 -11.71 8.60
C ASP A 234 10.13 -13.22 8.38
N ASP A 235 9.28 -14.03 9.02
CA ASP A 235 9.31 -15.48 8.89
C ASP A 235 9.03 -15.93 7.45
N LEU A 236 8.01 -15.37 6.80
CA LEU A 236 7.69 -15.67 5.41
C LEU A 236 8.83 -15.26 4.48
N ILE A 237 9.37 -14.06 4.64
CA ILE A 237 10.49 -13.56 3.82
C ILE A 237 11.71 -14.45 3.96
N VAL A 238 12.07 -14.85 5.18
CA VAL A 238 13.22 -15.73 5.45
C VAL A 238 13.01 -17.13 4.86
N GLN A 239 11.80 -17.70 5.01
CA GLN A 239 11.47 -19.01 4.45
C GLN A 239 11.54 -19.02 2.92
N SER A 240 10.98 -18.01 2.27
CA SER A 240 11.03 -17.84 0.81
C SER A 240 12.48 -17.64 0.32
N ALA A 241 13.25 -16.81 1.00
CA ALA A 241 14.66 -16.59 0.67
C ALA A 241 15.51 -17.87 0.86
N LYS A 242 15.24 -18.65 1.91
CA LYS A 242 15.91 -19.94 2.13
C LYS A 242 15.58 -20.97 1.02
N LYS A 243 14.35 -20.94 0.51
CA LYS A 243 13.89 -21.83 -0.56
C LYS A 243 14.57 -21.51 -1.91
N THR A 244 14.62 -20.23 -2.28
CA THR A 244 15.02 -19.80 -3.61
C THR A 244 16.45 -19.26 -3.71
N GLY A 245 17.05 -18.82 -2.61
CA GLY A 245 18.40 -18.26 -2.57
C GLY A 245 18.59 -16.88 -3.20
N LYS A 246 17.56 -16.33 -3.85
CA LYS A 246 17.56 -15.01 -4.51
C LYS A 246 16.21 -14.33 -4.36
N VAL A 247 16.21 -13.05 -4.02
CA VAL A 247 14.99 -12.27 -3.81
C VAL A 247 14.98 -11.02 -4.69
N VAL A 248 13.84 -10.76 -5.33
CA VAL A 248 13.58 -9.50 -6.06
C VAL A 248 12.41 -8.81 -5.37
N THR A 249 12.52 -7.51 -5.10
CA THR A 249 11.38 -6.72 -4.57
C THR A 249 10.83 -5.79 -5.63
N VAL A 250 9.50 -5.60 -5.66
CA VAL A 250 8.82 -4.76 -6.65
C VAL A 250 7.82 -3.85 -5.96
N GLU A 251 7.98 -2.54 -6.14
CA GLU A 251 7.15 -1.51 -5.53
C GLU A 251 7.06 -0.24 -6.40
N GLU A 252 5.90 0.41 -6.49
CA GLU A 252 5.79 1.75 -7.09
C GLU A 252 6.12 2.84 -6.05
N HIS A 253 7.33 2.78 -5.51
CA HIS A 253 7.88 3.66 -4.48
C HIS A 253 9.38 3.78 -4.70
N SER A 254 10.04 4.75 -4.08
CA SER A 254 11.49 4.81 -4.06
C SER A 254 12.08 3.51 -3.51
N VAL A 255 13.14 3.02 -4.12
CA VAL A 255 13.91 1.88 -3.57
C VAL A 255 14.57 2.21 -2.22
N ILE A 256 14.55 3.48 -1.81
CA ILE A 256 15.08 3.96 -0.53
C ILE A 256 13.97 3.98 0.50
N GLY A 257 14.07 3.14 1.53
CA GLY A 257 13.17 3.11 2.69
C GLY A 257 11.82 2.41 2.50
N GLY A 258 11.48 1.94 1.28
CA GLY A 258 10.23 1.23 0.98
C GLY A 258 10.24 -0.26 1.35
N LEU A 259 9.45 -1.07 0.61
CA LEU A 259 9.37 -2.53 0.77
C LEU A 259 10.75 -3.18 0.59
N GLY A 260 11.48 -2.81 -0.47
CA GLY A 260 12.79 -3.38 -0.75
C GLY A 260 13.79 -3.15 0.36
N ALA A 261 13.75 -1.98 1.02
CA ALA A 261 14.55 -1.70 2.19
C ALA A 261 14.16 -2.59 3.39
N ALA A 262 12.84 -2.74 3.65
CA ALA A 262 12.34 -3.61 4.72
C ALA A 262 12.78 -5.08 4.54
N VAL A 263 12.68 -5.60 3.33
CA VAL A 263 13.15 -6.96 2.99
C VAL A 263 14.66 -7.10 3.16
N CYS A 264 15.45 -6.10 2.72
CA CYS A 264 16.89 -6.10 2.93
C CYS A 264 17.27 -6.06 4.42
N GLU A 265 16.59 -5.23 5.23
CA GLU A 265 16.78 -5.17 6.69
C GLU A 265 16.50 -6.53 7.34
N CYS A 266 15.37 -7.16 7.01
CA CYS A 266 15.00 -8.49 7.49
C CYS A 266 16.06 -9.55 7.11
N LEU A 267 16.41 -9.65 5.83
CA LEU A 267 17.33 -10.66 5.33
C LEU A 267 18.77 -10.43 5.82
N SER A 268 19.23 -9.19 5.93
CA SER A 268 20.53 -8.88 6.47
C SER A 268 20.70 -9.34 7.91
N ALA A 269 19.63 -9.26 8.70
CA ALA A 269 19.64 -9.66 10.10
C ALA A 269 19.48 -11.18 10.31
N ASN A 270 18.71 -11.88 9.45
CA ASN A 270 18.30 -13.26 9.71
C ASN A 270 18.92 -14.29 8.75
N LEU A 271 19.02 -13.96 7.46
CA LEU A 271 19.54 -14.84 6.41
C LEU A 271 20.13 -14.00 5.27
N PRO A 272 21.39 -13.58 5.32
CA PRO A 272 22.02 -12.79 4.27
C PRO A 272 21.80 -13.40 2.89
N THR A 273 21.00 -12.75 2.07
CA THR A 273 20.58 -13.23 0.75
C THR A 273 20.70 -12.09 -0.27
N PRO A 274 21.14 -12.34 -1.51
CA PRO A 274 21.14 -11.34 -2.56
C PRO A 274 19.72 -10.82 -2.84
N VAL A 275 19.55 -9.49 -2.82
CA VAL A 275 18.26 -8.82 -3.09
C VAL A 275 18.43 -7.81 -4.23
N LYS A 276 17.60 -7.95 -5.28
CA LYS A 276 17.45 -6.93 -6.32
C LYS A 276 16.19 -6.12 -6.05
N ARG A 277 16.31 -4.80 -5.94
CA ARG A 277 15.19 -3.90 -5.66
C ARG A 277 14.72 -3.21 -6.93
N LEU A 278 13.45 -3.43 -7.32
CA LEU A 278 12.77 -2.75 -8.42
C LEU A 278 11.77 -1.76 -7.85
N GLY A 279 11.91 -0.50 -8.26
CA GLY A 279 11.15 0.65 -7.81
C GLY A 279 11.69 1.90 -8.48
N MET A 280 11.30 3.07 -7.99
CA MET A 280 11.85 4.35 -8.45
C MET A 280 13.32 4.47 -8.00
N GLN A 281 14.24 4.53 -8.97
CA GLN A 281 15.70 4.47 -8.78
C GLN A 281 16.28 5.86 -8.50
N ASP A 282 15.90 6.46 -7.36
CA ASP A 282 16.34 7.80 -6.93
C ASP A 282 16.08 8.90 -7.96
N VAL A 283 14.88 8.86 -8.54
CA VAL A 283 14.40 9.87 -9.51
C VAL A 283 12.98 10.30 -9.17
N PHE A 284 12.63 11.53 -9.50
CA PHE A 284 11.25 11.98 -9.47
C PHE A 284 10.44 11.29 -10.57
N GLY A 285 9.12 11.22 -10.37
CA GLY A 285 8.19 10.83 -11.42
C GLY A 285 7.98 11.96 -12.44
N GLU A 286 7.01 11.76 -13.31
CA GLU A 286 6.62 12.71 -14.36
C GLU A 286 5.15 12.50 -14.77
N SER A 287 4.59 13.43 -15.54
CA SER A 287 3.25 13.30 -16.10
C SER A 287 3.22 12.25 -17.22
N GLY A 288 2.21 11.41 -17.22
CA GLY A 288 1.98 10.38 -18.22
C GLY A 288 0.80 9.48 -17.84
N SER A 289 0.36 8.58 -18.71
CA SER A 289 -0.61 7.59 -18.31
C SER A 289 -0.01 6.60 -17.30
N ALA A 290 -0.81 6.08 -16.37
CA ALA A 290 -0.33 5.12 -15.37
C ALA A 290 0.40 3.93 -16.02
N SER A 291 -0.13 3.39 -17.13
CA SER A 291 0.47 2.27 -17.86
C SER A 291 1.81 2.62 -18.50
N ASP A 292 1.93 3.82 -19.10
CA ASP A 292 3.19 4.25 -19.73
C ASP A 292 4.28 4.49 -18.68
N LEU A 293 3.90 5.05 -17.52
CA LEU A 293 4.83 5.25 -16.41
C LEU A 293 5.31 3.93 -15.84
N MET A 294 4.41 2.97 -15.58
CA MET A 294 4.81 1.62 -15.13
C MET A 294 5.79 0.98 -16.13
N LYS A 295 5.52 1.08 -17.43
CA LYS A 295 6.42 0.58 -18.49
C LYS A 295 7.74 1.32 -18.52
N LYS A 296 7.72 2.66 -18.46
CA LYS A 296 8.93 3.50 -18.50
C LYS A 296 9.90 3.21 -17.37
N TYR A 297 9.37 3.03 -16.16
CA TYR A 297 10.17 2.74 -14.97
C TYR A 297 10.42 1.23 -14.75
N GLY A 298 10.01 0.39 -15.72
CA GLY A 298 10.25 -1.06 -15.66
C GLY A 298 9.51 -1.79 -14.55
N LEU A 299 8.36 -1.27 -14.14
CA LEU A 299 7.52 -1.82 -13.07
C LEU A 299 6.28 -2.57 -13.60
N ASP A 300 6.09 -2.62 -14.92
CA ASP A 300 5.12 -3.50 -15.56
C ASP A 300 5.64 -4.95 -15.64
N ALA A 301 4.77 -5.89 -16.00
CA ALA A 301 5.12 -7.31 -16.08
C ALA A 301 6.32 -7.60 -16.99
N GLU A 302 6.48 -6.85 -18.10
CA GLU A 302 7.61 -7.01 -19.01
C GLU A 302 8.91 -6.49 -18.43
N GLY A 303 8.88 -5.33 -17.78
CA GLY A 303 10.04 -4.72 -17.13
C GLY A 303 10.56 -5.56 -15.98
N VAL A 304 9.65 -6.06 -15.13
CA VAL A 304 9.98 -6.97 -14.03
C VAL A 304 10.58 -8.27 -14.57
N TYR A 305 9.95 -8.90 -15.57
CA TYR A 305 10.47 -10.11 -16.21
C TYR A 305 11.90 -9.93 -16.72
N LYS A 306 12.17 -8.87 -17.50
CA LYS A 306 13.50 -8.59 -18.03
C LYS A 306 14.52 -8.41 -16.93
N SER A 307 14.18 -7.60 -15.94
CA SER A 307 15.05 -7.31 -14.81
C SER A 307 15.41 -8.56 -14.00
N VAL A 308 14.43 -9.46 -13.76
CA VAL A 308 14.68 -10.73 -13.07
C VAL A 308 15.56 -11.64 -13.90
N LYS A 309 15.22 -11.84 -15.19
CA LYS A 309 15.96 -12.73 -16.10
C LYS A 309 17.43 -12.32 -16.28
N GLU A 310 17.70 -11.02 -16.42
CA GLU A 310 19.06 -10.49 -16.55
C GLU A 310 19.90 -10.65 -15.24
N TRP A 311 19.22 -10.75 -14.10
CA TRP A 311 19.89 -10.85 -12.81
C TRP A 311 20.16 -12.30 -12.36
N LEU A 312 19.40 -13.28 -12.87
CA LEU A 312 19.56 -14.69 -12.55
C LEU A 312 20.79 -15.30 -13.21
#